data_9ce034269defac4f3655058a5384989c
#
_entry.id   9ce034269defac4f3655058a5384989c
#
_cell.length_a   1.000
_cell.length_b   1.000
_cell.length_c   1.000
_cell.angle_alpha   90.00
_cell.angle_beta   90.00
_cell.angle_gamma   90.00
#
_symmetry.space_group_name_H-M   'P 1'
#
loop_
_entity.id
_entity.type
_entity.pdbx_description
1 polymer ?
#
loop_
_entity_poly.entity_id
_entity_poly.type
_entity_poly.pdbx_seq_one_letter_code
_entity_poly.pdbx_strand_id
1 'polypeptide(L)'
;MHVHRRTADVDGRTRRFLVIAPENPGPHPDLLLFFHGSLQSGNVMRRFTNGTFDELADATNTVLVYPDGVDRHFNDCRSILPVTARAENVDDVAFAAYLVETMQREFGTARTFACGYSNGGQMVLRLLFDAPFTLTRAC
;
A
#
# COMPACT_ATOMS: atom_id res chain seq x y z
N MET A 1 18.95 3.16 2.42
CA MET A 1 17.56 2.73 2.14
C MET A 1 17.47 1.20 2.20
N HIS A 2 16.58 0.66 3.00
CA HIS A 2 16.40 -0.78 3.19
C HIS A 2 15.08 -1.26 2.58
N VAL A 3 15.15 -2.37 1.85
CA VAL A 3 13.98 -3.01 1.21
C VAL A 3 13.65 -4.30 1.97
N HIS A 4 12.49 -4.33 2.60
CA HIS A 4 12.03 -5.49 3.36
C HIS A 4 10.81 -6.14 2.68
N ARG A 5 10.93 -7.42 2.32
CA ARG A 5 9.78 -8.23 1.90
C ARG A 5 9.14 -8.82 3.13
N ARG A 6 7.84 -8.58 3.30
CA ARG A 6 7.10 -9.00 4.48
C ARG A 6 5.82 -9.72 4.11
N THR A 7 5.36 -10.53 5.05
CA THR A 7 4.04 -11.16 5.02
C THR A 7 3.31 -10.90 6.33
N ALA A 8 1.99 -10.93 6.26
CA ALA A 8 1.11 -10.85 7.43
C ALA A 8 -0.18 -11.61 7.16
N ASP A 9 -0.77 -12.17 8.20
CA ASP A 9 -2.09 -12.77 8.10
C ASP A 9 -3.14 -11.71 8.42
N VAL A 10 -3.98 -11.42 7.45
CA VAL A 10 -5.05 -10.43 7.53
C VAL A 10 -6.33 -11.04 6.98
N ASP A 11 -7.40 -11.02 7.75
CA ASP A 11 -8.69 -11.58 7.38
C ASP A 11 -8.59 -13.04 6.88
N GLY A 12 -7.79 -13.85 7.60
CA GLY A 12 -7.59 -15.27 7.30
C GLY A 12 -6.74 -15.55 6.04
N ARG A 13 -6.06 -14.54 5.49
CA ARG A 13 -5.20 -14.65 4.31
C ARG A 13 -3.80 -14.19 4.60
N THR A 14 -2.79 -14.90 4.10
CA THR A 14 -1.42 -14.42 4.08
C THR A 14 -1.26 -13.36 2.99
N ARG A 15 -1.03 -12.11 3.41
CA ARG A 15 -0.81 -10.96 2.53
C ARG A 15 0.68 -10.64 2.43
N ARG A 16 1.11 -10.16 1.28
CA ARG A 16 2.50 -9.78 1.01
C ARG A 16 2.61 -8.28 0.79
N PHE A 17 3.74 -7.72 1.17
CA PHE A 17 4.04 -6.31 0.92
C PHE A 17 5.54 -6.04 1.00
N LEU A 18 5.98 -4.96 0.35
CA LEU A 18 7.32 -4.43 0.50
C LEU A 18 7.28 -3.22 1.41
N VAL A 19 8.27 -3.09 2.26
CA VAL A 19 8.51 -1.87 3.04
C VAL A 19 9.86 -1.31 2.63
N ILE A 20 9.87 -0.07 2.22
CA ILE A 20 11.06 0.71 1.90
C ILE A 20 11.19 1.77 2.99
N ALA A 21 12.19 1.64 3.83
CA ALA A 21 12.46 2.60 4.89
C ALA A 21 13.68 3.44 4.56
N PRO A 22 13.71 4.73 4.91
CA PRO A 22 14.92 5.53 4.87
C PRO A 22 16.06 4.85 5.62
N GLU A 23 17.28 5.08 5.20
CA GLU A 23 18.45 4.48 5.88
C GLU A 23 18.60 4.99 7.31
N ASN A 24 18.32 6.26 7.50
CA ASN A 24 18.32 6.93 8.80
C ASN A 24 16.99 7.69 8.98
N PRO A 25 15.92 6.99 9.36
CA PRO A 25 14.63 7.66 9.50
C PRO A 25 14.71 8.73 10.59
N GLY A 26 14.31 9.93 10.23
CA GLY A 26 14.12 11.03 11.18
C GLY A 26 12.90 10.79 12.08
N PRO A 27 12.65 11.67 13.04
CA PRO A 27 11.49 11.56 13.91
C PRO A 27 10.19 11.71 13.08
N HIS A 28 9.20 10.90 13.43
CA HIS A 28 7.85 10.98 12.86
C HIS A 28 7.81 10.98 11.31
N PRO A 29 8.36 9.94 10.64
CA PRO A 29 8.30 9.86 9.19
C PRO A 29 6.85 9.84 8.70
N ASP A 30 6.64 10.25 7.46
CA ASP A 30 5.36 10.03 6.79
C ASP A 30 5.25 8.57 6.31
N LEU A 31 4.03 8.11 6.03
CA LEU A 31 3.75 6.84 5.40
C LEU A 31 3.15 7.06 4.02
N LEU A 32 3.67 6.40 3.01
CA LEU A 32 3.08 6.31 1.68
C LEU A 32 2.72 4.86 1.36
N LEU A 33 1.45 4.57 1.13
CA LEU A 33 0.99 3.31 0.55
C LEU A 33 0.87 3.47 -0.96
N PHE A 34 1.57 2.64 -1.74
CA PHE A 34 1.50 2.68 -3.20
C PHE A 34 0.88 1.38 -3.75
N PHE A 35 -0.35 1.48 -4.24
CA PHE A 35 -1.12 0.36 -4.77
C PHE A 35 -0.84 0.16 -6.26
N HIS A 36 -0.44 -1.05 -6.64
CA HIS A 36 -0.10 -1.41 -8.02
C HIS A 36 -1.34 -1.56 -8.93
N GLY A 37 -1.11 -1.56 -10.24
CA GLY A 37 -2.15 -1.82 -11.23
C GLY A 37 -2.47 -3.32 -11.41
N SER A 38 -3.47 -3.59 -12.23
CA SER A 38 -3.87 -4.96 -12.59
C SER A 38 -2.71 -5.77 -13.13
N LEU A 39 -2.65 -7.05 -12.76
CA LEU A 39 -1.62 -8.02 -13.16
C LEU A 39 -0.19 -7.65 -12.73
N GLN A 40 -0.06 -6.71 -11.82
CA GLN A 40 1.22 -6.31 -11.23
C GLN A 40 1.39 -6.87 -9.82
N SER A 41 2.47 -6.47 -9.18
CA SER A 41 2.77 -6.61 -7.76
C SER A 41 3.48 -5.35 -7.29
N GLY A 42 3.66 -5.18 -5.99
CA GLY A 42 4.44 -4.08 -5.45
C GLY A 42 5.85 -4.01 -6.05
N ASN A 43 6.49 -5.15 -6.21
CA ASN A 43 7.83 -5.22 -6.82
C ASN A 43 7.83 -4.85 -8.31
N VAL A 44 6.78 -5.20 -9.06
CA VAL A 44 6.63 -4.78 -10.46
C VAL A 44 6.37 -3.28 -10.54
N MET A 45 5.50 -2.74 -9.70
CA MET A 45 5.21 -1.31 -9.64
C MET A 45 6.46 -0.49 -9.30
N ARG A 46 7.23 -0.94 -8.32
CA ARG A 46 8.52 -0.33 -7.94
C ARG A 46 9.49 -0.23 -9.12
N ARG A 47 9.61 -1.31 -9.91
CA ARG A 47 10.45 -1.33 -11.12
C ARG A 47 9.85 -0.51 -12.27
N PHE A 48 8.53 -0.52 -12.41
CA PHE A 48 7.82 0.27 -13.43
C PHE A 48 8.09 1.78 -13.27
N THR A 49 8.21 2.25 -12.03
CA THR A 49 8.56 3.65 -11.73
C THR A 49 10.08 3.87 -11.63
N ASN A 50 10.88 2.88 -12.03
CA ASN A 50 12.36 2.92 -11.96
C ASN A 50 12.90 3.31 -10.58
N GLY A 51 12.19 2.96 -9.50
CA GLY A 51 12.61 3.28 -8.13
C GLY A 51 12.47 4.76 -7.74
N THR A 52 11.87 5.59 -8.58
CA THR A 52 11.72 7.03 -8.30
C THR A 52 11.01 7.32 -6.98
N PHE A 53 9.99 6.50 -6.64
CA PHE A 53 9.30 6.66 -5.36
C PHE A 53 10.14 6.23 -4.16
N ASP A 54 11.04 5.29 -4.34
CA ASP A 54 11.99 4.88 -3.30
C ASP A 54 12.95 6.02 -2.98
N GLU A 55 13.52 6.65 -4.02
CA GLU A 55 14.40 7.81 -3.87
C GLU A 55 13.68 9.00 -3.22
N LEU A 56 12.46 9.26 -3.64
CA LEU A 56 11.62 10.30 -3.05
C LEU A 56 11.34 10.01 -1.57
N ALA A 57 11.01 8.78 -1.22
CA ALA A 57 10.74 8.36 0.14
C ALA A 57 11.95 8.59 1.06
N ASP A 58 13.15 8.23 0.60
CA ASP A 58 14.39 8.48 1.33
C ASP A 58 14.65 9.99 1.52
N ALA A 59 14.48 10.76 0.45
CA ALA A 59 14.70 12.21 0.46
C ALA A 59 13.69 13.00 1.32
N THR A 60 12.50 12.45 1.56
CA THR A 60 11.41 13.13 2.28
C THR A 60 11.10 12.53 3.66
N ASN A 61 11.97 11.68 4.18
CA ASN A 61 11.74 10.97 5.44
C ASN A 61 10.37 10.25 5.45
N THR A 62 10.13 9.44 4.42
CA THR A 62 8.86 8.71 4.24
C THR A 62 9.10 7.20 4.26
N VAL A 63 8.32 6.46 5.02
CA VAL A 63 8.22 5.01 4.91
C VAL A 63 7.29 4.70 3.75
N LEU A 64 7.80 3.99 2.74
CA LEU A 64 7.02 3.63 1.55
C LEU A 64 6.65 2.15 1.62
N VAL A 65 5.36 1.83 1.43
CA VAL A 65 4.84 0.47 1.43
C VAL A 65 4.16 0.17 0.10
N TYR A 66 4.56 -0.93 -0.52
CA TYR A 66 3.89 -1.48 -1.70
C TYR A 66 3.13 -2.75 -1.30
N PRO A 67 1.83 -2.69 -1.07
CA PRO A 67 1.01 -3.88 -0.84
C PRO A 67 0.84 -4.70 -2.12
N ASP A 68 0.74 -6.02 -1.98
CA ASP A 68 0.35 -6.91 -3.08
C ASP A 68 -1.15 -7.25 -2.99
N GLY A 69 -1.84 -7.10 -4.11
CA GLY A 69 -3.21 -7.58 -4.28
C GLY A 69 -3.27 -9.10 -4.37
N VAL A 70 -4.39 -9.70 -3.98
CA VAL A 70 -4.65 -11.13 -4.14
C VAL A 70 -4.80 -11.45 -5.63
N ASP A 71 -4.08 -12.47 -6.09
CA ASP A 71 -4.00 -12.82 -7.51
C ASP A 71 -3.74 -11.60 -8.39
N ARG A 72 -2.82 -10.73 -7.94
CA ARG A 72 -2.34 -9.52 -8.62
C ARG A 72 -3.41 -8.46 -8.90
N HIS A 73 -4.46 -8.42 -8.05
CA HIS A 73 -5.53 -7.41 -8.11
C HIS A 73 -5.99 -7.03 -6.70
N PHE A 74 -6.42 -5.79 -6.54
CA PHE A 74 -7.17 -5.34 -5.37
C PHE A 74 -8.67 -5.44 -5.61
N ASN A 75 -9.43 -5.72 -4.57
CA ASN A 75 -10.88 -5.60 -4.55
C ASN A 75 -11.27 -4.12 -4.44
N ASP A 76 -11.24 -3.44 -5.57
CA ASP A 76 -11.41 -1.99 -5.69
C ASP A 76 -12.88 -1.54 -5.63
N CYS A 77 -13.17 -0.29 -5.94
CA CYS A 77 -14.51 0.28 -5.87
C CYS A 77 -15.46 -0.19 -6.99
N ARG A 78 -14.98 -0.93 -8.00
CA ARG A 78 -15.80 -1.37 -9.14
C ARG A 78 -16.57 -2.65 -8.81
N SER A 79 -17.87 -2.67 -9.06
CA SER A 79 -18.73 -3.81 -8.75
C SER A 79 -18.63 -4.98 -9.75
N ILE A 80 -18.13 -4.73 -10.96
CA ILE A 80 -18.15 -5.68 -12.09
C ILE A 80 -16.78 -6.23 -12.48
N LEU A 81 -15.74 -5.96 -11.69
CA LEU A 81 -14.39 -6.42 -12.01
C LEU A 81 -14.27 -7.95 -11.86
N PRO A 82 -14.06 -8.74 -12.95
CA PRO A 82 -14.03 -10.19 -12.90
C PRO A 82 -12.66 -10.73 -12.46
N VAL A 83 -12.29 -10.49 -11.20
CA VAL A 83 -11.01 -10.92 -10.63
C VAL A 83 -11.22 -11.66 -9.31
N THR A 84 -10.26 -12.50 -8.92
CA THR A 84 -10.30 -13.32 -7.69
C THR A 84 -10.55 -12.47 -6.45
N ALA A 85 -9.86 -11.34 -6.31
CA ALA A 85 -10.03 -10.44 -5.17
C ALA A 85 -11.50 -9.98 -5.01
N ARG A 86 -12.20 -9.75 -6.11
CA ARG A 86 -13.62 -9.39 -6.10
C ARG A 86 -14.52 -10.58 -5.84
N ALA A 87 -14.28 -11.71 -6.54
CA ALA A 87 -15.09 -12.93 -6.40
C ALA A 87 -15.07 -13.47 -4.97
N GLU A 88 -13.94 -13.40 -4.30
CA GLU A 88 -13.74 -13.85 -2.92
C GLU A 88 -13.97 -12.74 -1.89
N ASN A 89 -14.39 -11.56 -2.33
CA ASN A 89 -14.61 -10.38 -1.49
C ASN A 89 -13.45 -10.10 -0.51
N VAL A 90 -12.23 -10.10 -1.04
CA VAL A 90 -11.02 -9.87 -0.25
C VAL A 90 -11.10 -8.52 0.45
N ASP A 91 -10.82 -8.48 1.75
CA ASP A 91 -10.84 -7.24 2.54
C ASP A 91 -9.52 -6.47 2.42
N ASP A 92 -9.34 -5.78 1.31
CA ASP A 92 -8.19 -4.91 1.08
C ASP A 92 -8.23 -3.63 1.92
N VAL A 93 -9.40 -3.23 2.40
CA VAL A 93 -9.56 -2.11 3.35
C VAL A 93 -8.94 -2.48 4.70
N ALA A 94 -9.25 -3.68 5.22
CA ALA A 94 -8.62 -4.19 6.44
C ALA A 94 -7.10 -4.35 6.27
N PHE A 95 -6.64 -4.76 5.10
CA PHE A 95 -5.21 -4.87 4.81
C PHE A 95 -4.52 -3.49 4.84
N ALA A 96 -5.11 -2.48 4.23
CA ALA A 96 -4.58 -1.12 4.29
C ALA A 96 -4.53 -0.59 5.74
N ALA A 97 -5.58 -0.80 6.53
CA ALA A 97 -5.61 -0.42 7.94
C ALA A 97 -4.51 -1.12 8.74
N TYR A 98 -4.33 -2.44 8.53
CA TYR A 98 -3.24 -3.20 9.14
C TYR A 98 -1.86 -2.61 8.83
N LEU A 99 -1.62 -2.23 7.58
CA LEU A 99 -0.35 -1.63 7.16
C LEU A 99 -0.11 -0.29 7.86
N VAL A 100 -1.12 0.58 7.93
CA VAL A 100 -1.04 1.86 8.62
C VAL A 100 -0.69 1.68 10.10
N GLU A 101 -1.43 0.83 10.81
CA GLU A 101 -1.19 0.55 12.23
C GLU A 101 0.20 -0.05 12.48
N THR A 102 0.62 -0.96 11.61
CA THR A 102 1.92 -1.62 11.74
C THR A 102 3.07 -0.62 11.54
N MET A 103 2.98 0.22 10.52
CA MET A 103 4.01 1.23 10.26
C MET A 103 4.02 2.32 11.33
N GLN A 104 2.87 2.70 11.84
CA GLN A 104 2.78 3.64 12.96
C GLN A 104 3.45 3.07 14.23
N ARG A 105 3.20 1.81 14.55
CA ARG A 105 3.79 1.15 15.74
C ARG A 105 5.30 0.97 15.58
N GLU A 106 5.79 0.64 14.38
CA GLU A 106 7.20 0.32 14.15
C GLU A 106 8.06 1.56 13.93
N PHE A 107 7.57 2.52 13.15
CA PHE A 107 8.34 3.72 12.74
C PHE A 107 7.83 5.02 13.35
N GLY A 108 6.70 5.01 14.05
CA GLY A 108 6.09 6.22 14.60
C GLY A 108 5.57 7.17 13.50
N THR A 109 5.06 6.60 12.39
CA THR A 109 4.61 7.40 11.25
C THR A 109 3.51 8.39 11.63
N ALA A 110 3.58 9.63 11.10
CA ALA A 110 2.68 10.72 11.48
C ALA A 110 1.50 10.85 10.51
N ARG A 111 1.78 11.09 9.22
CA ARG A 111 0.74 11.28 8.20
C ARG A 111 0.75 10.09 7.25
N THR A 112 -0.43 9.70 6.77
CA THR A 112 -0.59 8.60 5.82
C THR A 112 -1.09 9.13 4.49
N PHE A 113 -0.34 8.80 3.44
CA PHE A 113 -0.67 9.10 2.06
C PHE A 113 -0.92 7.80 1.31
N ALA A 114 -1.77 7.84 0.30
CA ALA A 114 -1.96 6.72 -0.61
C ALA A 114 -1.91 7.20 -2.06
N CYS A 115 -1.18 6.45 -2.86
CA CYS A 115 -1.11 6.59 -4.31
C CYS A 115 -1.49 5.27 -4.96
N GLY A 116 -2.05 5.33 -6.16
CA GLY A 116 -2.38 4.11 -6.87
C GLY A 116 -2.39 4.28 -8.39
N TYR A 117 -2.03 3.22 -9.08
CA TYR A 117 -2.06 3.16 -10.53
C TYR A 117 -3.16 2.21 -11.00
N SER A 118 -4.06 2.64 -11.91
CA SER A 118 -5.13 1.81 -12.50
C SER A 118 -5.99 1.15 -11.41
N ASN A 119 -6.01 -0.19 -11.31
CA ASN A 119 -6.69 -0.94 -10.25
C ASN A 119 -6.29 -0.42 -8.85
N GLY A 120 -5.03 -0.10 -8.63
CA GLY A 120 -4.55 0.51 -7.39
C GLY A 120 -5.15 1.89 -7.14
N GLY A 121 -5.34 2.72 -8.18
CA GLY A 121 -6.02 4.01 -8.07
C GLY A 121 -7.50 3.85 -7.68
N GLN A 122 -8.18 2.84 -8.23
CA GLN A 122 -9.55 2.48 -7.85
C GLN A 122 -9.62 1.96 -6.40
N MET A 123 -8.56 1.27 -5.94
CA MET A 123 -8.45 0.86 -4.54
C MET A 123 -8.29 2.05 -3.60
N VAL A 124 -7.48 3.04 -3.98
CA VAL A 124 -7.34 4.29 -3.22
C VAL A 124 -8.68 5.04 -3.12
N LEU A 125 -9.45 5.12 -4.21
CA LEU A 125 -10.82 5.65 -4.17
C LEU A 125 -11.70 4.89 -3.17
N ARG A 126 -11.65 3.56 -3.18
CA ARG A 126 -12.38 2.75 -2.21
C ARG A 126 -12.01 3.13 -0.76
N LEU A 127 -10.73 3.29 -0.46
CA LEU A 127 -10.28 3.69 0.89
C LEU A 127 -10.83 5.04 1.32
N LEU A 128 -10.97 6.00 0.39
CA LEU A 128 -11.54 7.31 0.71
C LEU A 128 -13.02 7.24 1.12
N PHE A 129 -13.77 6.27 0.60
CA PHE A 129 -15.18 6.08 0.95
C PHE A 129 -15.38 5.15 2.16
N ASP A 130 -14.67 4.03 2.19
CA ASP A 130 -14.89 2.97 3.20
C ASP A 130 -14.09 3.21 4.49
N ALA A 131 -12.97 3.95 4.41
CA ALA A 131 -12.10 4.23 5.53
C ALA A 131 -11.54 5.68 5.48
N PRO A 132 -12.40 6.71 5.50
CA PRO A 132 -12.02 8.10 5.23
C PRO A 132 -11.00 8.68 6.21
N PHE A 133 -10.88 8.11 7.42
CA PHE A 133 -9.93 8.57 8.45
C PHE A 133 -8.58 7.84 8.42
N THR A 134 -8.41 6.87 7.54
CA THR A 134 -7.15 6.12 7.42
C THR A 134 -6.07 6.93 6.71
N LEU A 135 -6.46 7.79 5.79
CA LEU A 135 -5.56 8.56 4.95
C LEU A 135 -5.58 10.05 5.29
N THR A 136 -4.40 10.67 5.29
CA THR A 136 -4.27 12.13 5.34
C THR A 136 -4.57 12.73 3.97
N ARG A 137 -4.06 12.11 2.90
CA ARG A 137 -4.31 12.49 1.49
C ARG A 137 -4.15 11.28 0.56
N ALA A 138 -4.72 11.42 -0.65
CA ALA A 138 -4.64 10.41 -1.70
C ALA A 138 -4.33 11.03 -3.06
N CYS A 139 -3.70 10.24 -3.98
CA CYS A 139 -3.47 10.59 -5.37
C CYS A 139 -3.61 9.36 -6.30
#